data_f3155aded59fe5fa218a10a95f5a66d4
#
_entry.id   f3155aded59fe5fa218a10a95f5a66d4
#
_cell.length_a   1.000
_cell.length_b   1.000
_cell.length_c   1.000
_cell.angle_alpha   90.00
_cell.angle_beta   90.00
_cell.angle_gamma   90.00
#
_symmetry.space_group_name_H-M   'P 1'
#
loop_
_entity.id
_entity.type
_entity.pdbx_description
1 polymer ?
#
loop_
_entity_poly.entity_id
_entity_poly.type
_entity_poly.pdbx_seq_one_letter_code
_entity_poly.pdbx_strand_id
1 'polypeptide(L)'
;MRAGYGEKTRDFFAKNTNPMLLIDFAGVKIFESATVDTNILLFAKAANEHKTWCAVTNKQNKDSVKNLSVFVQQSGAVCEFANSDSWVILSPIEQSIKRKIEAVGTPLKDWDINIYRGVLTGYNEAFIISTEKREEILANCQSEDERERTAELIRPILRGRDIKRYGYNWAGLYLIATFPSRHYDIEQYPAVKDHLLSFGIERLEQTGKVHNVNGENIKARKKTTNKWFETQDSISYWEDFSKPKIIYPNMTKYMPFVYDEANKFGL
;
A
#
# COMPACT_ATOMS: atom_id res chain seq x y z
N MET A 1 -2.12 19.53 -2.80
CA MET A 1 -1.98 19.95 -1.38
C MET A 1 -2.29 18.82 -0.37
N ARG A 2 -2.74 17.64 -0.80
CA ARG A 2 -3.09 16.48 0.08
C ARG A 2 -1.92 15.54 0.37
N ALA A 3 -0.96 15.40 -0.52
CA ALA A 3 0.13 14.43 -0.42
C ALA A 3 1.09 14.68 0.75
N GLY A 4 1.66 13.61 1.33
CA GLY A 4 2.58 13.69 2.47
C GLY A 4 3.82 14.54 2.19
N TYR A 5 4.43 14.42 1.01
CA TYR A 5 5.60 15.22 0.61
C TYR A 5 5.34 16.76 0.56
N GLY A 6 4.06 17.18 0.56
CA GLY A 6 3.67 18.60 0.61
C GLY A 6 3.63 19.21 2.01
N GLU A 7 3.97 18.49 3.07
CA GLU A 7 3.87 18.94 4.47
C GLU A 7 4.59 20.27 4.72
N LYS A 8 5.86 20.37 4.33
CA LYS A 8 6.65 21.61 4.51
C LYS A 8 6.05 22.81 3.76
N THR A 9 5.47 22.57 2.59
CA THR A 9 4.82 23.62 1.78
C THR A 9 3.54 24.10 2.46
N ARG A 10 2.74 23.18 2.99
CA ARG A 10 1.53 23.54 3.76
C ARG A 10 1.87 24.29 5.03
N ASP A 11 2.89 23.84 5.76
CA ASP A 11 3.39 24.53 6.96
C ASP A 11 3.79 25.97 6.65
N PHE A 12 4.55 26.17 5.57
CA PHE A 12 4.95 27.50 5.12
C PHE A 12 3.73 28.38 4.83
N PHE A 13 2.78 27.93 4.03
CA PHE A 13 1.60 28.71 3.69
C PHE A 13 0.71 28.97 4.91
N ALA A 14 0.51 28.00 5.77
CA ALA A 14 -0.32 28.16 6.97
C ALA A 14 0.26 29.18 7.95
N LYS A 15 1.59 29.22 8.12
CA LYS A 15 2.26 30.07 9.11
C LYS A 15 2.62 31.45 8.59
N ASN A 16 2.91 31.59 7.30
CA ASN A 16 3.54 32.78 6.76
C ASN A 16 2.65 33.54 5.75
N THR A 17 1.48 33.03 5.45
CA THR A 17 0.57 33.66 4.47
C THR A 17 -0.89 33.51 4.90
N ASN A 18 -1.78 34.27 4.25
CA ASN A 18 -3.21 34.04 4.32
C ASN A 18 -3.69 33.33 3.04
N PRO A 19 -3.97 32.03 3.08
CA PRO A 19 -4.58 31.30 1.97
C PRO A 19 -6.03 31.77 1.78
N MET A 20 -6.33 32.39 0.64
CA MET A 20 -7.63 33.01 0.36
C MET A 20 -8.54 32.09 -0.47
N LEU A 21 -7.96 31.37 -1.45
CA LEU A 21 -8.68 30.49 -2.37
C LEU A 21 -7.88 29.25 -2.67
N LEU A 22 -8.52 28.07 -2.61
CA LEU A 22 -7.95 26.82 -3.09
C LEU A 22 -8.95 26.12 -4.01
N ILE A 23 -8.58 25.92 -5.28
CA ILE A 23 -9.34 25.13 -6.24
C ILE A 23 -8.57 23.85 -6.51
N ASP A 24 -9.15 22.71 -6.19
CA ASP A 24 -8.55 21.40 -6.44
C ASP A 24 -9.28 20.70 -7.62
N PHE A 25 -8.55 20.48 -8.70
CA PHE A 25 -9.06 19.82 -9.90
C PHE A 25 -8.97 18.29 -9.81
N ALA A 26 -9.09 17.73 -8.63
CA ALA A 26 -9.00 16.29 -8.39
C ALA A 26 -9.88 15.49 -9.36
N GLY A 27 -9.27 14.55 -10.09
CA GLY A 27 -9.96 13.66 -11.04
C GLY A 27 -10.35 14.31 -12.38
N VAL A 28 -9.96 15.57 -12.63
CA VAL A 28 -10.10 16.23 -13.93
C VAL A 28 -8.73 16.43 -14.55
N LYS A 29 -8.53 15.91 -15.77
CA LYS A 29 -7.30 16.12 -16.52
C LYS A 29 -7.28 17.54 -17.10
N ILE A 30 -6.43 18.39 -16.57
CA ILE A 30 -6.30 19.79 -17.00
C ILE A 30 -5.30 19.92 -18.15
N PHE A 31 -4.22 19.13 -18.14
CA PHE A 31 -3.19 19.15 -19.16
C PHE A 31 -3.29 17.91 -20.05
N GLU A 32 -3.16 18.08 -21.37
CA GLU A 32 -3.19 16.94 -22.32
C GLU A 32 -2.00 15.99 -22.16
N SER A 33 -0.83 16.54 -21.89
CA SER A 33 0.46 15.82 -21.86
C SER A 33 0.87 15.32 -20.47
N ALA A 34 0.15 15.70 -19.39
CA ALA A 34 0.54 15.35 -18.02
C ALA A 34 -0.64 14.73 -17.23
N THR A 35 -0.35 13.66 -16.50
CA THR A 35 -1.28 13.00 -15.57
C THR A 35 -0.99 13.44 -14.14
N VAL A 36 -1.16 14.74 -13.87
CA VAL A 36 -0.93 15.30 -12.53
C VAL A 36 -2.22 15.93 -12.00
N ASP A 37 -2.47 15.75 -10.70
CA ASP A 37 -3.52 16.49 -10.00
C ASP A 37 -3.11 17.95 -9.86
N THR A 38 -3.88 18.83 -10.48
CA THR A 38 -3.62 20.27 -10.52
C THR A 38 -4.46 20.97 -9.46
N ASN A 39 -3.93 22.08 -8.92
CA ASN A 39 -4.68 22.99 -8.07
C ASN A 39 -4.28 24.45 -8.34
N ILE A 40 -5.17 25.38 -7.97
CA ILE A 40 -4.90 26.83 -7.95
C ILE A 40 -4.97 27.25 -6.49
N LEU A 41 -3.90 27.85 -5.97
CA LEU A 41 -3.83 28.45 -4.65
C LEU A 41 -3.60 29.97 -4.80
N LEU A 42 -4.54 30.77 -4.29
CA LEU A 42 -4.39 32.20 -4.14
C LEU A 42 -4.13 32.52 -2.66
N PHE A 43 -3.09 33.29 -2.39
CA PHE A 43 -2.73 33.71 -1.03
C PHE A 43 -2.21 35.12 -0.98
N ALA A 44 -2.32 35.76 0.18
CA ALA A 44 -1.72 37.04 0.48
C ALA A 44 -0.56 36.90 1.46
N LYS A 45 0.43 37.79 1.39
CA LYS A 45 1.48 37.89 2.41
C LYS A 45 0.92 38.66 3.62
N ALA A 46 0.12 37.96 4.42
CA ALA A 46 -0.56 38.48 5.60
C ALA A 46 -0.72 37.33 6.63
N ALA A 47 -1.14 37.68 7.84
CA ALA A 47 -1.50 36.65 8.85
C ALA A 47 -2.66 35.79 8.34
N ASN A 48 -2.61 34.52 8.64
CA ASN A 48 -3.63 33.53 8.24
C ASN A 48 -4.94 33.81 9.00
N GLU A 49 -6.01 34.09 8.27
CA GLU A 49 -7.35 34.32 8.82
C GLU A 49 -8.13 33.03 9.05
N HIS A 50 -7.56 31.86 8.67
CA HIS A 50 -8.18 30.53 8.76
C HIS A 50 -9.53 30.42 8.02
N LYS A 51 -9.69 31.19 6.94
CA LYS A 51 -10.92 31.29 6.13
C LYS A 51 -10.58 31.18 4.65
N THR A 52 -10.13 30.01 4.22
CA THR A 52 -9.84 29.77 2.80
C THR A 52 -11.11 29.35 2.07
N TRP A 53 -11.50 30.07 1.02
CA TRP A 53 -12.59 29.64 0.14
C TRP A 53 -12.11 28.49 -0.74
N CYS A 54 -12.80 27.35 -0.74
CA CYS A 54 -12.31 26.13 -1.38
C CYS A 54 -13.37 25.54 -2.30
N ALA A 55 -12.95 25.08 -3.48
CA ALA A 55 -13.79 24.30 -4.39
C ALA A 55 -13.02 23.07 -4.88
N VAL A 56 -13.71 21.92 -5.02
CA VAL A 56 -13.13 20.67 -5.53
C VAL A 56 -13.97 20.10 -6.64
N THR A 57 -13.33 19.70 -7.73
CA THR A 57 -14.00 19.02 -8.83
C THR A 57 -14.23 17.54 -8.52
N ASN A 58 -15.25 16.98 -9.12
CA ASN A 58 -15.56 15.56 -9.10
C ASN A 58 -16.09 15.11 -10.47
N LYS A 59 -16.42 13.85 -10.62
CA LYS A 59 -16.95 13.30 -11.89
C LYS A 59 -18.25 13.95 -12.35
N GLN A 60 -19.05 14.46 -11.42
CA GLN A 60 -20.38 15.03 -11.70
C GLN A 60 -20.28 16.49 -12.14
N ASN A 61 -19.30 17.25 -11.62
CA ASN A 61 -19.12 18.69 -11.90
C ASN A 61 -17.93 19.02 -12.80
N LYS A 62 -17.27 18.02 -13.42
CA LYS A 62 -16.07 18.23 -14.26
C LYS A 62 -16.29 19.24 -15.41
N ASP A 63 -17.50 19.32 -15.95
CA ASP A 63 -17.82 20.24 -17.05
C ASP A 63 -18.06 21.67 -16.56
N SER A 64 -18.31 21.88 -15.27
CA SER A 64 -18.51 23.19 -14.66
C SER A 64 -17.23 24.03 -14.62
N VAL A 65 -16.05 23.39 -14.74
CA VAL A 65 -14.74 24.10 -14.78
C VAL A 65 -14.57 24.98 -16.02
N LYS A 66 -15.41 24.84 -17.05
CA LYS A 66 -15.43 25.73 -18.22
C LYS A 66 -15.74 27.17 -17.84
N ASN A 67 -16.49 27.37 -16.76
CA ASN A 67 -16.72 28.68 -16.16
C ASN A 67 -16.28 28.61 -14.67
N LEU A 68 -15.00 28.84 -14.45
CA LEU A 68 -14.37 28.66 -13.14
C LEU A 68 -14.98 29.56 -12.06
N SER A 69 -15.38 30.80 -12.41
CA SER A 69 -15.99 31.74 -11.48
C SER A 69 -17.34 31.20 -10.95
N VAL A 70 -18.20 30.76 -11.84
CA VAL A 70 -19.49 30.19 -11.47
C VAL A 70 -19.28 28.88 -10.67
N PHE A 71 -18.36 28.02 -11.10
CA PHE A 71 -18.03 26.80 -10.37
C PHE A 71 -17.62 27.08 -8.92
N VAL A 72 -16.71 28.02 -8.71
CA VAL A 72 -16.21 28.41 -7.38
C VAL A 72 -17.33 28.98 -6.50
N GLN A 73 -18.23 29.79 -7.07
CA GLN A 73 -19.37 30.32 -6.32
C GLN A 73 -20.38 29.24 -5.91
N GLN A 74 -20.70 28.30 -6.81
CA GLN A 74 -21.72 27.29 -6.56
C GLN A 74 -21.25 26.10 -5.75
N SER A 75 -19.98 25.73 -5.89
CA SER A 75 -19.40 24.52 -5.27
C SER A 75 -18.43 24.83 -4.14
N GLY A 76 -18.26 26.11 -3.79
CA GLY A 76 -17.28 26.54 -2.80
C GLY A 76 -17.77 26.37 -1.36
N ALA A 77 -16.82 26.12 -0.46
CA ALA A 77 -17.00 26.08 0.98
C ALA A 77 -15.80 26.68 1.68
N VAL A 78 -16.01 27.24 2.88
CA VAL A 78 -14.89 27.71 3.72
C VAL A 78 -14.22 26.52 4.38
N CYS A 79 -12.89 26.47 4.26
CA CYS A 79 -12.04 25.51 4.95
C CYS A 79 -11.01 26.23 5.82
N GLU A 80 -10.65 25.60 6.93
CA GLU A 80 -9.63 26.11 7.87
C GLU A 80 -8.33 25.33 7.64
N PHE A 81 -7.27 26.03 7.21
CA PHE A 81 -5.94 25.44 7.03
C PHE A 81 -4.96 26.10 7.99
N ALA A 82 -4.95 25.60 9.23
CA ALA A 82 -4.21 26.20 10.33
C ALA A 82 -2.77 25.67 10.48
N ASN A 83 -2.46 24.50 9.91
CA ASN A 83 -1.19 23.79 10.14
C ASN A 83 -0.72 23.02 8.90
N SER A 84 0.27 22.13 9.10
CA SER A 84 0.87 21.29 8.06
C SER A 84 0.04 20.08 7.67
N ASP A 85 -1.08 19.80 8.33
CA ASP A 85 -1.95 18.67 8.02
C ASP A 85 -2.40 18.67 6.56
N SER A 86 -2.87 17.53 6.07
CA SER A 86 -3.39 17.44 4.70
C SER A 86 -4.54 18.43 4.47
N TRP A 87 -4.38 19.33 3.50
CA TRP A 87 -5.41 20.29 3.12
C TRP A 87 -6.48 19.59 2.27
N VAL A 88 -7.44 19.00 2.96
CA VAL A 88 -8.57 18.31 2.34
C VAL A 88 -9.77 19.24 2.32
N ILE A 89 -10.36 19.43 1.12
CA ILE A 89 -11.57 20.23 0.95
C ILE A 89 -12.76 19.34 1.30
N LEU A 90 -13.46 19.68 2.36
CA LEU A 90 -14.63 18.98 2.87
C LEU A 90 -15.86 19.88 2.82
N SER A 91 -17.00 19.33 2.47
CA SER A 91 -18.29 20.02 2.60
C SER A 91 -18.60 20.33 4.07
N PRO A 92 -19.50 21.27 4.38
CA PRO A 92 -19.87 21.59 5.77
C PRO A 92 -20.36 20.38 6.57
N ILE A 93 -21.06 19.43 5.91
CA ILE A 93 -21.52 18.19 6.54
C ILE A 93 -20.32 17.29 6.88
N GLU A 94 -19.41 17.07 5.95
CA GLU A 94 -18.20 16.26 6.18
C GLU A 94 -17.31 16.87 7.25
N GLN A 95 -17.15 18.20 7.29
CA GLN A 95 -16.43 18.90 8.36
C GLN A 95 -17.10 18.69 9.73
N SER A 96 -18.45 18.72 9.78
CA SER A 96 -19.19 18.44 11.01
C SER A 96 -18.99 16.99 11.48
N ILE A 97 -19.03 16.03 10.57
CA ILE A 97 -18.78 14.61 10.85
C ILE A 97 -17.34 14.43 11.35
N LYS A 98 -16.36 15.01 10.65
CA LYS A 98 -14.95 14.96 11.04
C LYS A 98 -14.75 15.46 12.48
N ARG A 99 -15.28 16.66 12.79
CA ARG A 99 -15.18 17.25 14.13
C ARG A 99 -15.81 16.34 15.22
N LYS A 100 -16.95 15.72 14.93
CA LYS A 100 -17.58 14.78 15.88
C LYS A 100 -16.73 13.54 16.10
N ILE A 101 -16.15 12.98 15.05
CA ILE A 101 -15.26 11.80 15.15
C ILE A 101 -14.01 12.17 15.97
N GLU A 102 -13.39 13.29 15.69
CA GLU A 102 -12.17 13.75 16.37
C GLU A 102 -12.42 14.09 17.86
N ALA A 103 -13.62 14.58 18.19
CA ALA A 103 -13.98 14.91 19.57
C ALA A 103 -14.15 13.68 20.50
N VAL A 104 -14.50 12.51 19.95
CA VAL A 104 -14.78 11.29 20.73
C VAL A 104 -13.84 10.13 20.41
N GLY A 105 -13.17 10.18 19.26
CA GLY A 105 -12.29 9.12 18.79
C GLY A 105 -10.89 9.23 19.39
N THR A 106 -10.24 8.08 19.61
CA THR A 106 -8.80 8.03 19.88
C THR A 106 -8.05 7.89 18.55
N PRO A 107 -7.12 8.79 18.22
CA PRO A 107 -6.32 8.66 17.00
C PRO A 107 -5.58 7.34 16.94
N LEU A 108 -5.54 6.71 15.74
CA LEU A 108 -4.89 5.41 15.56
C LEU A 108 -3.41 5.39 15.98
N LYS A 109 -2.71 6.52 15.84
CA LYS A 109 -1.32 6.69 16.30
C LYS A 109 -1.14 6.55 17.81
N ASP A 110 -2.22 6.73 18.58
CA ASP A 110 -2.20 6.66 20.05
C ASP A 110 -2.67 5.27 20.56
N TRP A 111 -2.91 4.33 19.65
CA TRP A 111 -3.21 2.93 19.96
C TRP A 111 -1.92 2.15 20.15
N ASP A 112 -1.93 1.17 21.04
CA ASP A 112 -0.82 0.21 21.21
C ASP A 112 -0.91 -0.89 20.13
N ILE A 113 -0.61 -0.52 18.90
CA ILE A 113 -0.63 -1.40 17.73
C ILE A 113 0.56 -1.18 16.82
N ASN A 114 0.94 -2.20 16.08
CA ASN A 114 1.88 -2.11 14.99
C ASN A 114 1.14 -2.21 13.65
N ILE A 115 1.55 -1.41 12.67
CA ILE A 115 1.01 -1.45 11.31
C ILE A 115 2.11 -1.90 10.37
N TYR A 116 1.91 -3.04 9.75
CA TYR A 116 2.85 -3.64 8.82
C TYR A 116 2.30 -3.59 7.39
N ARG A 117 3.18 -3.52 6.42
CA ARG A 117 2.80 -3.75 5.03
C ARG A 117 2.91 -5.23 4.68
N GLY A 118 2.23 -5.65 3.61
CA GLY A 118 2.35 -7.00 3.07
C GLY A 118 3.75 -7.29 2.52
N VAL A 119 4.05 -8.57 2.32
CA VAL A 119 5.36 -9.06 1.88
C VAL A 119 5.62 -8.73 0.42
N LEU A 120 6.83 -8.24 0.15
CA LEU A 120 7.36 -8.13 -1.20
C LEU A 120 8.30 -9.32 -1.46
N THR A 121 7.93 -10.17 -2.40
CA THR A 121 8.75 -11.31 -2.81
C THR A 121 9.85 -10.91 -3.80
N GLY A 122 9.61 -9.83 -4.55
CA GLY A 122 10.43 -9.42 -5.69
C GLY A 122 10.16 -10.21 -6.98
N TYR A 123 9.54 -11.40 -6.88
CA TYR A 123 9.10 -12.22 -8.02
C TYR A 123 7.97 -13.17 -7.60
N ASN A 124 6.73 -12.73 -7.72
CA ASN A 124 5.56 -13.42 -7.18
C ASN A 124 5.37 -14.82 -7.78
N GLU A 125 5.69 -15.02 -9.05
CA GLU A 125 5.49 -16.28 -9.77
C GLU A 125 6.25 -17.46 -9.13
N ALA A 126 7.42 -17.20 -8.54
CA ALA A 126 8.20 -18.22 -7.86
C ALA A 126 7.78 -18.44 -6.40
N PHE A 127 7.35 -17.36 -5.72
CA PHE A 127 7.11 -17.40 -4.27
C PHE A 127 5.65 -17.54 -3.88
N ILE A 128 4.70 -17.19 -4.76
CA ILE A 128 3.26 -17.33 -4.50
C ILE A 128 2.74 -18.49 -5.33
N ILE A 129 2.38 -19.56 -4.65
CA ILE A 129 2.01 -20.83 -5.27
C ILE A 129 0.56 -21.22 -4.98
N SER A 130 -0.04 -22.04 -5.83
CA SER A 130 -1.38 -22.60 -5.61
C SER A 130 -1.37 -23.74 -4.60
N THR A 131 -2.57 -24.18 -4.19
CA THR A 131 -2.74 -25.36 -3.35
C THR A 131 -2.14 -26.60 -4.02
N GLU A 132 -2.39 -26.80 -5.31
CA GLU A 132 -1.88 -27.93 -6.08
C GLU A 132 -0.35 -27.96 -6.11
N LYS A 133 0.29 -26.79 -6.34
CA LYS A 133 1.75 -26.67 -6.34
C LYS A 133 2.34 -26.89 -4.94
N ARG A 134 1.65 -26.45 -3.89
CA ARG A 134 2.05 -26.76 -2.51
C ARG A 134 2.06 -28.26 -2.24
N GLU A 135 0.98 -28.95 -2.61
CA GLU A 135 0.90 -30.41 -2.42
C GLU A 135 1.95 -31.16 -3.25
N GLU A 136 2.25 -30.69 -4.48
CA GLU A 136 3.33 -31.22 -5.30
C GLU A 136 4.70 -31.08 -4.61
N ILE A 137 5.02 -29.89 -4.08
CA ILE A 137 6.29 -29.65 -3.36
C ILE A 137 6.37 -30.55 -2.13
N LEU A 138 5.28 -30.65 -1.35
CA LEU A 138 5.25 -31.53 -0.17
C LEU A 138 5.38 -33.02 -0.50
N ALA A 139 4.85 -33.46 -1.64
CA ALA A 139 5.01 -34.83 -2.12
C ALA A 139 6.43 -35.11 -2.59
N ASN A 140 7.19 -34.13 -3.02
CA ASN A 140 8.57 -34.26 -3.48
C ASN A 140 9.60 -34.20 -2.34
N CYS A 141 9.18 -33.98 -1.08
CA CYS A 141 10.06 -34.02 0.07
C CYS A 141 10.60 -35.44 0.28
N GLN A 142 11.90 -35.53 0.60
CA GLN A 142 12.62 -36.84 0.69
C GLN A 142 12.44 -37.52 2.05
N SER A 143 11.98 -36.77 3.07
CA SER A 143 11.72 -37.28 4.42
C SER A 143 10.52 -36.58 5.05
N GLU A 144 9.94 -37.22 6.08
CA GLU A 144 8.84 -36.61 6.83
C GLU A 144 9.30 -35.34 7.56
N ASP A 145 10.51 -35.32 8.09
CA ASP A 145 11.09 -34.09 8.73
C ASP A 145 11.24 -32.94 7.75
N GLU A 146 11.63 -33.18 6.50
CA GLU A 146 11.65 -32.16 5.44
C GLU A 146 10.24 -31.68 5.13
N ARG A 147 9.30 -32.61 5.03
CA ARG A 147 7.90 -32.31 4.71
C ARG A 147 7.25 -31.43 5.78
N GLU A 148 7.46 -31.73 7.06
CA GLU A 148 6.97 -30.91 8.17
C GLU A 148 7.55 -29.50 8.13
N ARG A 149 8.88 -29.38 8.02
CA ARG A 149 9.54 -28.06 7.91
C ARG A 149 9.08 -27.28 6.69
N THR A 150 8.90 -27.97 5.54
CA THR A 150 8.42 -27.34 4.32
C THR A 150 6.97 -26.89 4.45
N ALA A 151 6.12 -27.67 5.11
CA ALA A 151 4.73 -27.29 5.37
C ALA A 151 4.63 -26.05 6.27
N GLU A 152 5.53 -25.89 7.23
CA GLU A 152 5.63 -24.71 8.08
C GLU A 152 6.15 -23.47 7.32
N LEU A 153 7.07 -23.68 6.37
CA LEU A 153 7.64 -22.62 5.54
C LEU A 153 6.61 -22.05 4.56
N ILE A 154 5.68 -22.89 4.07
CA ILE A 154 4.69 -22.50 3.06
C ILE A 154 3.40 -22.07 3.74
N ARG A 155 3.18 -20.75 3.82
CA ARG A 155 2.08 -20.13 4.57
C ARG A 155 0.94 -19.64 3.68
N PRO A 156 -0.33 -19.79 4.08
CA PRO A 156 -1.45 -19.23 3.33
C PRO A 156 -1.37 -17.70 3.29
N ILE A 157 -1.71 -17.11 2.13
CA ILE A 157 -1.67 -15.66 1.90
C ILE A 157 -3.02 -15.15 1.39
N LEU A 158 -3.41 -13.93 1.84
CA LEU A 158 -4.50 -13.15 1.27
C LEU A 158 -3.97 -12.00 0.41
N ARG A 159 -4.43 -11.92 -0.83
CA ARG A 159 -4.18 -10.73 -1.66
C ARG A 159 -5.23 -9.66 -1.36
N GLY A 160 -4.91 -8.39 -1.58
CA GLY A 160 -5.86 -7.30 -1.37
C GLY A 160 -7.21 -7.49 -2.06
N ARG A 161 -7.27 -8.12 -3.26
CA ARG A 161 -8.52 -8.43 -3.98
C ARG A 161 -9.36 -9.54 -3.35
N ASP A 162 -8.76 -10.38 -2.51
CA ASP A 162 -9.43 -11.49 -1.82
C ASP A 162 -10.17 -10.98 -0.57
N ILE A 163 -9.82 -9.78 -0.07
CA ILE A 163 -10.40 -9.15 1.11
C ILE A 163 -11.71 -8.48 0.71
N LYS A 164 -12.76 -8.71 1.49
CA LYS A 164 -14.10 -8.14 1.35
C LYS A 164 -14.47 -7.38 2.63
N ARG A 165 -15.62 -6.69 2.62
CA ARG A 165 -16.11 -6.02 3.82
C ARG A 165 -16.44 -7.07 4.89
N TYR A 166 -15.66 -7.10 5.97
CA TYR A 166 -15.77 -8.02 7.11
C TYR A 166 -15.60 -9.51 6.77
N GLY A 167 -14.90 -9.82 5.66
CA GLY A 167 -14.66 -11.18 5.25
C GLY A 167 -13.65 -11.30 4.11
N TYR A 168 -13.44 -12.50 3.62
CA TYR A 168 -12.51 -12.77 2.52
C TYR A 168 -12.99 -13.93 1.64
N ASN A 169 -12.54 -13.93 0.39
CA ASN A 169 -12.64 -15.07 -0.53
C ASN A 169 -11.22 -15.56 -0.83
N TRP A 170 -10.75 -16.54 -0.04
CA TRP A 170 -9.40 -17.05 -0.22
C TRP A 170 -9.26 -17.80 -1.55
N ALA A 171 -8.22 -17.47 -2.31
CA ALA A 171 -7.97 -18.05 -3.63
C ALA A 171 -7.12 -19.33 -3.60
N GLY A 172 -6.91 -19.94 -2.44
CA GLY A 172 -6.08 -21.15 -2.33
C GLY A 172 -4.59 -20.89 -2.59
N LEU A 173 -4.09 -19.69 -2.24
CA LEU A 173 -2.71 -19.31 -2.48
C LEU A 173 -1.87 -19.37 -1.21
N TYR A 174 -0.60 -19.72 -1.40
CA TYR A 174 0.40 -19.81 -0.36
C TYR A 174 1.65 -19.03 -0.74
N LEU A 175 2.38 -18.57 0.28
CA LEU A 175 3.68 -17.96 0.14
C LEU A 175 4.76 -18.92 0.61
N ILE A 176 5.83 -19.08 -0.15
CA ILE A 176 7.09 -19.65 0.29
C ILE A 176 7.80 -18.56 1.11
N ALA A 177 7.73 -18.67 2.44
CA ALA A 177 8.09 -17.61 3.39
C ALA A 177 9.58 -17.65 3.78
N THR A 178 10.46 -17.69 2.80
CA THR A 178 11.92 -17.66 3.00
C THR A 178 12.40 -16.25 3.35
N PHE A 179 12.02 -15.76 4.53
CA PHE A 179 12.35 -14.41 4.98
C PHE A 179 13.83 -14.29 5.36
N PRO A 180 14.56 -13.27 4.89
CA PRO A 180 15.96 -13.04 5.24
C PRO A 180 16.22 -12.99 6.75
N SER A 181 15.29 -12.44 7.53
CA SER A 181 15.40 -12.38 8.99
C SER A 181 15.44 -13.74 9.70
N ARG A 182 15.04 -14.80 9.01
CA ARG A 182 14.98 -16.17 9.54
C ARG A 182 16.25 -16.97 9.26
N HIS A 183 17.13 -16.47 8.39
CA HIS A 183 18.42 -17.08 8.06
C HIS A 183 18.31 -18.56 7.66
N TYR A 184 17.29 -18.91 6.87
CA TYR A 184 17.10 -20.28 6.41
C TYR A 184 18.32 -20.79 5.63
N ASP A 185 18.61 -22.09 5.83
CA ASP A 185 19.50 -22.85 4.97
C ASP A 185 18.66 -23.59 3.94
N ILE A 186 18.72 -23.18 2.67
CA ILE A 186 17.91 -23.75 1.61
C ILE A 186 18.23 -25.23 1.33
N GLU A 187 19.43 -25.68 1.71
CA GLU A 187 19.83 -27.08 1.54
C GLU A 187 19.01 -28.04 2.44
N GLN A 188 18.35 -27.50 3.48
CA GLN A 188 17.43 -28.24 4.33
C GLN A 188 16.01 -28.37 3.74
N TYR A 189 15.77 -27.73 2.58
CA TYR A 189 14.48 -27.69 1.88
C TYR A 189 14.65 -28.04 0.40
N PRO A 190 15.15 -29.26 0.05
CA PRO A 190 15.46 -29.64 -1.33
C PRO A 190 14.29 -29.44 -2.29
N ALA A 191 13.08 -29.84 -1.91
CA ALA A 191 11.89 -29.70 -2.75
C ALA A 191 11.53 -28.22 -3.04
N VAL A 192 11.71 -27.33 -2.07
CA VAL A 192 11.52 -25.86 -2.27
C VAL A 192 12.65 -25.30 -3.14
N LYS A 193 13.90 -25.73 -2.90
CA LYS A 193 15.06 -25.32 -3.69
C LYS A 193 14.85 -25.66 -5.18
N ASP A 194 14.45 -26.89 -5.49
CA ASP A 194 14.22 -27.36 -6.85
C ASP A 194 13.08 -26.56 -7.52
N HIS A 195 11.98 -26.32 -6.79
CA HIS A 195 10.90 -25.47 -7.27
C HIS A 195 11.39 -24.07 -7.61
N LEU A 196 12.15 -23.41 -6.74
CA LEU A 196 12.66 -22.06 -7.00
C LEU A 196 13.64 -22.07 -8.17
N LEU A 197 14.58 -23.01 -8.23
CA LEU A 197 15.56 -23.12 -9.32
C LEU A 197 14.92 -23.37 -10.69
N SER A 198 13.70 -23.92 -10.75
CA SER A 198 12.97 -24.09 -12.01
C SER A 198 12.67 -22.76 -12.74
N PHE A 199 12.73 -21.63 -12.04
CA PHE A 199 12.56 -20.29 -12.62
C PHE A 199 13.86 -19.65 -13.13
N GLY A 200 15.01 -20.31 -12.92
CA GLY A 200 16.32 -19.81 -13.25
C GLY A 200 16.93 -18.88 -12.18
N ILE A 201 18.16 -19.15 -11.83
CA ILE A 201 18.86 -18.39 -10.76
C ILE A 201 19.05 -16.93 -11.15
N GLU A 202 19.27 -16.64 -12.45
CA GLU A 202 19.49 -15.30 -12.99
C GLU A 202 18.28 -14.39 -12.76
N ARG A 203 17.07 -14.96 -12.76
CA ARG A 203 15.84 -14.23 -12.44
C ARG A 203 15.67 -14.02 -10.95
N LEU A 204 16.08 -15.01 -10.15
CA LEU A 204 15.89 -15.00 -8.69
C LEU A 204 16.96 -14.22 -7.93
N GLU A 205 18.13 -13.99 -8.52
CA GLU A 205 19.16 -13.15 -7.90
C GLU A 205 18.65 -11.74 -7.59
N GLN A 206 19.13 -11.18 -6.48
CA GLN A 206 18.77 -9.84 -6.04
C GLN A 206 19.90 -8.84 -6.37
N THR A 207 20.33 -8.85 -7.61
CA THR A 207 21.45 -8.03 -8.12
C THR A 207 21.00 -6.77 -8.88
N GLY A 208 19.75 -6.74 -9.36
CA GLY A 208 19.21 -5.70 -10.22
C GLY A 208 19.78 -5.70 -11.65
N LYS A 209 20.61 -6.69 -12.00
CA LYS A 209 21.26 -6.81 -13.31
C LYS A 209 20.31 -7.39 -14.37
N VAL A 210 20.71 -7.24 -15.61
CA VAL A 210 20.10 -7.96 -16.73
C VAL A 210 21.11 -9.01 -17.23
N HIS A 211 20.65 -10.26 -17.30
CA HIS A 211 21.44 -11.40 -17.79
C HIS A 211 20.95 -11.77 -19.19
N ASN A 212 21.86 -12.11 -20.08
CA ASN A 212 21.50 -12.70 -21.37
C ASN A 212 21.61 -14.23 -21.25
N VAL A 213 20.48 -14.91 -21.29
CA VAL A 213 20.38 -16.36 -21.19
C VAL A 213 19.75 -16.88 -22.49
N ASN A 214 20.51 -17.63 -23.27
CA ASN A 214 20.07 -18.19 -24.56
C ASN A 214 19.49 -17.16 -25.54
N GLY A 215 20.00 -15.91 -25.52
CA GLY A 215 19.55 -14.83 -26.36
C GLY A 215 18.40 -13.99 -25.82
N GLU A 216 17.85 -14.37 -24.67
CA GLU A 216 16.82 -13.60 -23.97
C GLU A 216 17.41 -12.77 -22.83
N ASN A 217 16.92 -11.54 -22.69
CA ASN A 217 17.32 -10.64 -21.60
C ASN A 217 16.44 -10.90 -20.37
N ILE A 218 17.01 -11.55 -19.35
CA ILE A 218 16.36 -11.83 -18.07
C ILE A 218 16.78 -10.76 -17.07
N LYS A 219 15.81 -10.02 -16.53
CA LYS A 219 16.04 -9.04 -15.47
C LYS A 219 15.97 -9.72 -14.11
N ALA A 220 17.06 -9.64 -13.34
CA ALA A 220 17.12 -10.05 -11.95
C ALA A 220 16.22 -9.17 -11.06
N ARG A 221 15.87 -9.66 -9.88
CA ARG A 221 15.12 -8.88 -8.87
C ARG A 221 15.92 -7.64 -8.43
N LYS A 222 15.22 -6.68 -7.84
CA LYS A 222 15.84 -5.44 -7.32
C LYS A 222 17.04 -5.77 -6.43
N LYS A 223 18.11 -4.97 -6.55
CA LYS A 223 19.34 -5.15 -5.77
C LYS A 223 19.07 -5.03 -4.26
N THR A 224 19.48 -6.05 -3.54
CA THR A 224 19.52 -6.15 -2.06
C THR A 224 20.79 -6.89 -1.65
N THR A 225 20.94 -7.21 -0.36
CA THR A 225 21.97 -8.10 0.18
C THR A 225 21.45 -9.53 0.43
N ASN A 226 20.18 -9.78 0.12
CA ASN A 226 19.52 -11.06 0.37
C ASN A 226 20.00 -12.13 -0.63
N LYS A 227 19.84 -13.38 -0.23
CA LYS A 227 20.16 -14.55 -1.09
C LYS A 227 19.09 -14.74 -2.17
N TRP A 228 19.41 -15.48 -3.22
CA TRP A 228 18.55 -15.73 -4.37
C TRP A 228 17.23 -16.42 -4.01
N PHE A 229 17.18 -17.24 -2.97
CA PHE A 229 15.99 -17.96 -2.51
C PHE A 229 15.18 -17.18 -1.45
N GLU A 230 15.69 -16.07 -0.95
CA GLU A 230 15.00 -15.26 0.06
C GLU A 230 14.02 -14.28 -0.58
N THR A 231 12.97 -13.92 0.13
CA THR A 231 12.06 -12.84 -0.26
C THR A 231 12.80 -11.49 -0.32
N GLN A 232 12.24 -10.51 -1.00
CA GLN A 232 12.88 -9.19 -1.12
C GLN A 232 12.85 -8.42 0.21
N ASP A 233 11.75 -8.53 0.96
CA ASP A 233 11.62 -7.91 2.29
C ASP A 233 12.14 -8.85 3.38
N SER A 234 12.82 -8.27 4.37
CA SER A 234 13.43 -9.01 5.47
C SER A 234 12.42 -9.60 6.46
N ILE A 235 11.28 -8.94 6.66
CA ILE A 235 10.18 -9.36 7.55
C ILE A 235 10.67 -9.77 8.95
N SER A 236 11.20 -8.81 9.71
CA SER A 236 11.66 -9.04 11.09
C SER A 236 10.51 -9.29 12.07
N TYR A 237 9.29 -8.93 11.70
CA TYR A 237 8.05 -9.05 12.48
C TYR A 237 7.21 -10.29 12.11
N TRP A 238 7.82 -11.33 11.56
CA TRP A 238 7.11 -12.52 11.08
C TRP A 238 6.29 -13.22 12.17
N GLU A 239 6.68 -13.11 13.44
CA GLU A 239 5.94 -13.68 14.58
C GLU A 239 4.58 -13.02 14.79
N ASP A 240 4.43 -11.75 14.41
CA ASP A 240 3.18 -11.02 14.55
C ASP A 240 2.10 -11.54 13.59
N PHE A 241 2.51 -12.23 12.51
CA PHE A 241 1.55 -12.90 11.62
C PHE A 241 0.78 -14.05 12.29
N SER A 242 1.32 -14.61 13.35
CA SER A 242 0.68 -15.66 14.15
C SER A 242 -0.19 -15.10 15.28
N LYS A 243 -0.40 -13.77 15.34
CA LYS A 243 -1.27 -13.11 16.32
C LYS A 243 -2.58 -12.66 15.67
N PRO A 244 -3.65 -12.49 16.47
CA PRO A 244 -4.88 -11.86 16.00
C PRO A 244 -4.60 -10.50 15.36
N LYS A 245 -5.13 -10.28 14.15
CA LYS A 245 -4.82 -9.07 13.38
C LYS A 245 -5.94 -8.63 12.46
N ILE A 246 -5.92 -7.36 12.12
CA ILE A 246 -6.78 -6.80 11.07
C ILE A 246 -5.97 -6.77 9.77
N ILE A 247 -6.51 -7.40 8.73
CA ILE A 247 -5.93 -7.41 7.40
C ILE A 247 -6.74 -6.49 6.49
N TYR A 248 -6.05 -5.64 5.73
CA TYR A 248 -6.68 -4.71 4.78
C TYR A 248 -5.79 -4.49 3.55
N PRO A 249 -6.37 -4.20 2.37
CA PRO A 249 -5.60 -3.91 1.18
C PRO A 249 -5.01 -2.49 1.22
N ASN A 250 -3.76 -2.33 0.81
CA ASN A 250 -3.07 -1.04 0.79
C ASN A 250 -3.71 -0.05 -0.20
N MET A 251 -4.17 -0.54 -1.36
CA MET A 251 -4.87 0.28 -2.35
C MET A 251 -6.28 -0.26 -2.56
N THR A 252 -7.28 0.55 -2.22
CA THR A 252 -8.68 0.17 -2.35
C THR A 252 -9.56 1.39 -2.55
N LYS A 253 -10.67 1.21 -3.26
CA LYS A 253 -11.71 2.22 -3.40
C LYS A 253 -12.62 2.29 -2.17
N TYR A 254 -12.77 1.19 -1.46
CA TYR A 254 -13.56 1.04 -0.25
C TYR A 254 -12.62 0.69 0.89
N MET A 255 -13.07 0.69 2.12
CA MET A 255 -12.29 0.28 3.29
C MET A 255 -12.72 -1.13 3.75
N PRO A 256 -12.29 -2.19 3.05
CA PRO A 256 -12.57 -3.56 3.44
C PRO A 256 -11.54 -3.98 4.49
N PHE A 257 -12.03 -4.39 5.64
CA PHE A 257 -11.23 -4.93 6.72
C PHE A 257 -11.73 -6.33 7.06
N VAL A 258 -10.80 -7.22 7.38
CA VAL A 258 -11.12 -8.54 7.93
C VAL A 258 -10.32 -8.77 9.21
N TYR A 259 -10.97 -9.29 10.24
CA TYR A 259 -10.31 -9.72 11.46
C TYR A 259 -9.93 -11.19 11.34
N ASP A 260 -8.63 -11.48 11.41
CA ASP A 260 -8.06 -12.83 11.38
C ASP A 260 -7.75 -13.27 12.81
N GLU A 261 -8.78 -13.75 13.51
CA GLU A 261 -8.67 -14.28 14.87
C GLU A 261 -8.01 -15.65 14.91
N ALA A 262 -8.28 -16.46 13.89
CA ALA A 262 -7.77 -17.83 13.78
C ALA A 262 -6.29 -17.91 13.36
N ASN A 263 -5.65 -16.75 13.11
CA ASN A 263 -4.25 -16.65 12.67
C ASN A 263 -3.96 -17.49 11.41
N LYS A 264 -4.96 -17.66 10.57
CA LYS A 264 -4.92 -18.50 9.37
C LYS A 264 -3.97 -17.96 8.33
N PHE A 265 -3.92 -16.63 8.19
CA PHE A 265 -3.14 -15.99 7.15
C PHE A 265 -1.87 -15.38 7.72
N GLY A 266 -0.74 -15.83 7.22
CA GLY A 266 0.56 -15.32 7.61
C GLY A 266 0.86 -13.90 7.09
N LEU A 267 0.02 -13.36 6.19
CA LEU A 267 0.32 -12.11 5.48
C LEU A 267 -0.93 -11.42 5.00
#